data_f59467304f465cf310e20acb477abe77
#
_entry.id   f59467304f465cf310e20acb477abe77
#
_cell.length_a   1.000
_cell.length_b   1.000
_cell.length_c   1.000
_cell.angle_alpha   90.00
_cell.angle_beta   90.00
_cell.angle_gamma   90.00
#
_symmetry.space_group_name_H-M   'P 1'
#
loop_
_entity.id
_entity.type
_entity.pdbx_description
1 polymer ?
#
loop_
_entity_poly.entity_id
_entity_poly.type
_entity_poly.pdbx_seq_one_letter_code
_entity_poly.pdbx_strand_id
1 'polypeptide(L)'
;FDNNKEDILGKIIPNKKINALLDNLILSNENIHISTNELISDIKHQHHQIEVITKTSSPFSGKLLIMADGKNSIIKRYDDFQFITHDFEQIALSMTAKMDRKSQNIAYQYFTPDGPLALLPYSSSHSSIVWSLKKNSNILKLDEDTLHEAIKNILEPAVNNFEITNLQKFNLTFSFAKKLFSERTAIIGDTAHSIHPIAGQGLNLIIKDIVCLTKQLIKYKSLGYDLGDVAALNEYDNLRKSDNVSYSFGTLILDEVFSIENKHIRKLTNSLFKTFNQNKTLKNYFVNSATGYGYFNNL
;
A
#
# COMPACT_ATOMS: atom_id res chain seq x y z
N PHE A 1 5.56 20.03 -0.23
CA PHE A 1 4.82 20.33 1.00
C PHE A 1 5.84 20.73 2.06
N ASP A 2 5.97 22.03 2.27
CA ASP A 2 6.80 22.58 3.34
C ASP A 2 5.82 23.22 4.34
N ASN A 3 5.45 22.44 5.35
CA ASN A 3 4.71 22.94 6.49
C ASN A 3 5.70 23.07 7.63
N ASN A 4 6.06 24.30 7.99
CA ASN A 4 6.87 24.66 9.14
C ASN A 4 8.05 23.70 9.42
N LYS A 5 9.25 24.18 9.42
CA LYS A 5 10.55 23.46 9.48
C LYS A 5 10.72 22.37 10.57
N GLU A 6 9.68 22.03 11.32
CA GLU A 6 9.71 21.08 12.42
C GLU A 6 8.86 19.82 12.23
N ASP A 7 7.92 19.77 11.26
CA ASP A 7 7.03 18.63 11.11
C ASP A 7 7.54 17.62 10.07
N ILE A 8 7.93 16.44 10.55
CA ILE A 8 8.23 15.29 9.70
C ILE A 8 6.93 14.79 9.07
N LEU A 9 6.80 14.90 7.74
CA LEU A 9 5.62 14.43 7.00
C LEU A 9 5.46 12.91 7.03
N GLY A 10 6.54 12.18 7.20
CA GLY A 10 6.53 10.72 7.25
C GLY A 10 7.93 10.13 7.33
N LYS A 11 7.99 8.82 7.50
CA LYS A 11 9.24 8.05 7.50
C LYS A 11 9.16 6.95 6.45
N ILE A 12 10.21 6.80 5.67
CA ILE A 12 10.35 5.72 4.72
C ILE A 12 11.19 4.63 5.40
N ILE A 13 10.62 3.45 5.53
CA ILE A 13 11.25 2.33 6.24
C ILE A 13 11.39 1.17 5.25
N PRO A 14 12.60 0.62 5.07
CA PRO A 14 12.79 -0.58 4.27
C PRO A 14 12.00 -1.77 4.83
N ASN A 15 11.26 -2.49 3.99
CA ASN A 15 10.47 -3.67 4.38
C ASN A 15 11.29 -4.69 5.16
N LYS A 16 12.57 -4.89 4.78
CA LYS A 16 13.48 -5.80 5.49
C LYS A 16 13.61 -5.47 6.99
N LYS A 17 13.60 -4.18 7.36
CA LYS A 17 13.67 -3.77 8.77
C LYS A 17 12.35 -4.04 9.50
N ILE A 18 11.22 -3.78 8.85
CA ILE A 18 9.90 -4.07 9.42
C ILE A 18 9.76 -5.58 9.63
N ASN A 19 10.07 -6.38 8.61
CA ASN A 19 9.98 -7.83 8.69
C ASN A 19 10.87 -8.39 9.82
N ALA A 20 12.13 -7.96 9.92
CA ALA A 20 13.03 -8.42 10.98
C ALA A 20 12.50 -8.10 12.40
N LEU A 21 11.86 -6.96 12.59
CA LEU A 21 11.23 -6.61 13.88
C LEU A 21 10.01 -7.48 14.16
N LEU A 22 9.16 -7.72 13.15
CA LEU A 22 7.97 -8.56 13.28
C LEU A 22 8.37 -10.02 13.52
N ASP A 23 9.37 -10.55 12.82
CA ASP A 23 9.88 -11.90 13.01
C ASP A 23 10.34 -12.10 14.46
N ASN A 24 11.09 -11.14 15.02
CA ASN A 24 11.52 -11.22 16.42
C ASN A 24 10.33 -11.21 17.40
N LEU A 25 9.32 -10.37 17.17
CA LEU A 25 8.11 -10.31 18.00
C LEU A 25 7.30 -11.61 17.91
N ILE A 26 7.15 -12.17 16.73
CA ILE A 26 6.42 -13.42 16.50
C ILE A 26 7.13 -14.59 17.19
N LEU A 27 8.45 -14.71 16.99
CA LEU A 27 9.25 -15.81 17.56
C LEU A 27 9.33 -15.73 19.10
N SER A 28 9.17 -14.55 19.69
CA SER A 28 9.15 -14.38 21.14
C SER A 28 7.79 -14.60 21.79
N ASN A 29 6.73 -14.82 21.02
CA ASN A 29 5.35 -14.95 21.53
C ASN A 29 4.87 -16.40 21.43
N GLU A 30 4.75 -17.07 22.55
CA GLU A 30 4.31 -18.49 22.66
C GLU A 30 2.89 -18.74 22.16
N ASN A 31 2.05 -17.70 22.05
CA ASN A 31 0.69 -17.82 21.52
C ASN A 31 0.61 -17.74 19.99
N ILE A 32 1.73 -17.56 19.30
CA ILE A 32 1.79 -17.47 17.84
C ILE A 32 2.49 -18.73 17.31
N HIS A 33 1.78 -19.48 16.48
CA HIS A 33 2.32 -20.65 15.79
C HIS A 33 2.48 -20.33 14.30
N ILE A 34 3.65 -20.61 13.75
CA ILE A 34 3.96 -20.39 12.34
C ILE A 34 4.04 -21.75 11.64
N SER A 35 3.27 -21.92 10.58
CA SER A 35 3.43 -22.98 9.59
C SER A 35 3.92 -22.39 8.29
N THR A 36 5.05 -22.89 7.79
CA THR A 36 5.66 -22.44 6.53
C THR A 36 5.44 -23.46 5.43
N ASN A 37 5.59 -23.02 4.16
CA ASN A 37 5.41 -23.87 2.98
C ASN A 37 4.00 -24.47 2.84
N GLU A 38 3.00 -23.80 3.41
CA GLU A 38 1.61 -24.20 3.32
C GLU A 38 0.92 -23.48 2.15
N LEU A 39 0.33 -24.27 1.26
CA LEU A 39 -0.51 -23.73 0.19
C LEU A 39 -1.96 -24.06 0.50
N ILE A 40 -2.75 -23.03 0.75
CA ILE A 40 -4.19 -23.16 0.97
C ILE A 40 -4.83 -23.70 -0.31
N SER A 41 -5.58 -24.78 -0.19
CA SER A 41 -6.31 -25.40 -1.28
C SER A 41 -7.81 -25.13 -1.21
N ASP A 42 -8.36 -25.03 0.00
CA ASP A 42 -9.78 -24.80 0.23
C ASP A 42 -10.06 -24.17 1.59
N ILE A 43 -11.23 -23.53 1.74
CA ILE A 43 -11.73 -22.95 2.99
C ILE A 43 -13.16 -23.46 3.19
N LYS A 44 -13.42 -24.05 4.37
CA LYS A 44 -14.74 -24.58 4.71
C LYS A 44 -15.31 -23.86 5.92
N HIS A 45 -16.52 -23.35 5.74
CA HIS A 45 -17.28 -22.75 6.83
C HIS A 45 -18.06 -23.84 7.60
N GLN A 46 -17.90 -23.85 8.91
CA GLN A 46 -18.66 -24.66 9.83
C GLN A 46 -19.35 -23.73 10.83
N HIS A 47 -20.43 -24.21 11.46
CA HIS A 47 -21.29 -23.34 12.28
C HIS A 47 -20.55 -22.53 13.37
N HIS A 48 -19.53 -23.12 14.01
CA HIS A 48 -18.80 -22.47 15.12
C HIS A 48 -17.31 -22.24 14.83
N GLN A 49 -16.82 -22.65 13.67
CA GLN A 49 -15.42 -22.54 13.29
C GLN A 49 -15.28 -22.44 11.78
N ILE A 50 -14.11 -22.00 11.34
CA ILE A 50 -13.69 -22.03 9.98
C ILE A 50 -12.50 -22.98 9.84
N GLU A 51 -12.45 -23.75 8.79
CA GLU A 51 -11.41 -24.72 8.52
C GLU A 51 -10.66 -24.34 7.24
N VAL A 52 -9.33 -24.28 7.33
CA VAL A 52 -8.43 -24.01 6.22
C VAL A 52 -7.73 -25.30 5.84
N ILE A 53 -7.93 -25.76 4.62
CA ILE A 53 -7.33 -26.96 4.07
C ILE A 53 -6.09 -26.57 3.27
N THR A 54 -4.97 -27.20 3.59
CA THR A 54 -3.73 -27.03 2.85
C THR A 54 -3.38 -28.31 2.07
N LYS A 55 -2.41 -28.20 1.16
CA LYS A 55 -1.96 -29.34 0.36
C LYS A 55 -1.04 -30.30 1.12
N THR A 56 -0.42 -29.83 2.19
CA THR A 56 0.73 -30.47 2.84
C THR A 56 0.44 -30.90 4.26
N SER A 57 -0.45 -30.23 4.97
CA SER A 57 -0.72 -30.49 6.38
C SER A 57 -2.17 -30.88 6.66
N SER A 58 -2.43 -31.31 7.89
CA SER A 58 -3.79 -31.46 8.40
C SER A 58 -4.51 -30.12 8.39
N PRO A 59 -5.84 -30.10 8.23
CA PRO A 59 -6.60 -28.86 8.24
C PRO A 59 -6.40 -28.04 9.51
N PHE A 60 -6.34 -26.72 9.36
CA PHE A 60 -6.29 -25.78 10.47
C PHE A 60 -7.70 -25.30 10.79
N SER A 61 -8.11 -25.36 12.04
CA SER A 61 -9.42 -24.89 12.49
C SER A 61 -9.28 -23.69 13.39
N GLY A 62 -10.15 -22.68 13.22
CA GLY A 62 -10.16 -21.47 14.03
C GLY A 62 -11.55 -20.83 14.15
N LYS A 63 -11.70 -19.90 15.09
CA LYS A 63 -12.93 -19.13 15.25
C LYS A 63 -13.07 -18.05 14.18
N LEU A 64 -11.95 -17.51 13.69
CA LEU A 64 -11.88 -16.46 12.71
C LEU A 64 -10.67 -16.69 11.80
N LEU A 65 -10.87 -16.57 10.51
CA LEU A 65 -9.84 -16.53 9.49
C LEU A 65 -9.58 -15.07 9.10
N ILE A 66 -8.33 -14.65 9.13
CA ILE A 66 -7.90 -13.34 8.60
C ILE A 66 -7.03 -13.59 7.38
N MET A 67 -7.56 -13.24 6.20
CA MET A 67 -6.84 -13.36 4.94
C MET A 67 -6.00 -12.11 4.68
N ALA A 68 -4.67 -12.32 4.64
CA ALA A 68 -3.67 -11.27 4.40
C ALA A 68 -2.59 -11.74 3.40
N ASP A 69 -2.96 -12.65 2.50
CA ASP A 69 -2.10 -13.33 1.54
C ASP A 69 -1.86 -12.55 0.24
N GLY A 70 -2.30 -11.29 0.21
CA GLY A 70 -1.98 -10.34 -0.84
C GLY A 70 -2.89 -10.39 -2.07
N LYS A 71 -2.48 -9.71 -3.13
CA LYS A 71 -3.30 -9.47 -4.32
C LYS A 71 -3.76 -10.74 -5.07
N ASN A 72 -3.03 -11.84 -4.90
CA ASN A 72 -3.34 -13.13 -5.54
C ASN A 72 -4.07 -14.10 -4.60
N SER A 73 -4.72 -13.59 -3.57
CA SER A 73 -5.46 -14.37 -2.58
C SER A 73 -6.41 -15.38 -3.18
N ILE A 74 -6.43 -16.58 -2.60
CA ILE A 74 -7.40 -17.61 -2.94
C ILE A 74 -8.85 -17.18 -2.67
N ILE A 75 -9.04 -16.25 -1.72
CA ILE A 75 -10.37 -15.74 -1.35
C ILE A 75 -11.14 -15.15 -2.54
N LYS A 76 -10.44 -14.72 -3.59
CA LYS A 76 -11.05 -14.20 -4.81
C LYS A 76 -11.81 -15.23 -5.63
N ARG A 77 -11.71 -16.51 -5.28
CA ARG A 77 -12.44 -17.61 -5.90
C ARG A 77 -13.79 -17.88 -5.23
N TYR A 78 -14.05 -17.26 -4.08
CA TYR A 78 -15.28 -17.45 -3.32
C TYR A 78 -16.27 -16.32 -3.61
N ASP A 79 -17.50 -16.67 -3.90
CA ASP A 79 -18.57 -15.74 -4.33
C ASP A 79 -18.95 -14.71 -3.25
N ASP A 80 -18.65 -15.03 -1.99
CA ASP A 80 -18.85 -14.12 -0.85
C ASP A 80 -18.07 -12.81 -0.98
N PHE A 81 -16.98 -12.82 -1.76
CA PHE A 81 -16.10 -11.68 -1.97
C PHE A 81 -16.11 -11.22 -3.42
N GLN A 82 -16.67 -10.05 -3.66
CA GLN A 82 -16.69 -9.41 -4.96
C GLN A 82 -15.63 -8.30 -5.02
N PHE A 83 -14.89 -8.26 -6.12
CA PHE A 83 -13.83 -7.28 -6.33
C PHE A 83 -14.10 -6.42 -7.56
N ILE A 84 -13.72 -5.14 -7.47
CA ILE A 84 -13.53 -4.25 -8.60
C ILE A 84 -12.05 -4.30 -8.95
N THR A 85 -11.71 -4.65 -10.17
CA THR A 85 -10.32 -4.76 -10.62
C THR A 85 -10.06 -3.88 -11.83
N HIS A 86 -8.85 -3.31 -11.93
CA HIS A 86 -8.41 -2.56 -13.09
C HIS A 86 -6.90 -2.79 -13.30
N ASP A 87 -6.48 -3.04 -14.54
CA ASP A 87 -5.06 -3.07 -14.90
C ASP A 87 -4.67 -1.67 -15.35
N PHE A 88 -3.70 -1.07 -14.70
CA PHE A 88 -3.20 0.26 -15.07
C PHE A 88 -2.45 0.28 -16.39
N GLU A 89 -2.19 -0.89 -16.99
CA GLU A 89 -1.30 -1.02 -18.14
C GLU A 89 0.09 -0.41 -17.87
N GLN A 90 0.54 -0.54 -16.62
CA GLN A 90 1.79 0.02 -16.13
C GLN A 90 2.64 -1.04 -15.42
N ILE A 91 3.96 -0.81 -15.45
CA ILE A 91 4.98 -1.57 -14.71
C ILE A 91 5.73 -0.60 -13.80
N ALA A 92 5.80 -0.89 -12.51
CA ALA A 92 6.69 -0.17 -11.62
C ALA A 92 8.09 -0.79 -11.65
N LEU A 93 9.09 0.05 -11.93
CA LEU A 93 10.49 -0.25 -11.62
C LEU A 93 10.75 0.20 -10.20
N SER A 94 11.20 -0.72 -9.35
CA SER A 94 11.63 -0.41 -7.98
C SER A 94 13.11 -0.73 -7.85
N MET A 95 13.88 0.20 -7.31
CA MET A 95 15.33 0.05 -7.15
C MET A 95 15.83 0.84 -5.95
N THR A 96 17.03 0.51 -5.52
CA THR A 96 17.76 1.24 -4.48
C THR A 96 18.81 2.14 -5.13
N ALA A 97 18.82 3.41 -4.77
CA ALA A 97 19.90 4.33 -5.11
C ALA A 97 20.80 4.55 -3.90
N LYS A 98 22.08 4.23 -4.04
CA LYS A 98 23.13 4.56 -3.07
C LYS A 98 23.77 5.88 -3.47
N MET A 99 23.65 6.87 -2.63
CA MET A 99 24.11 8.24 -2.86
C MET A 99 25.54 8.46 -2.42
N ASP A 100 26.33 9.20 -3.21
CA ASP A 100 27.70 9.60 -2.84
C ASP A 100 27.72 10.66 -1.74
N ARG A 101 26.63 11.44 -1.60
CA ARG A 101 26.49 12.48 -0.60
C ARG A 101 25.27 12.26 0.28
N LYS A 102 25.28 12.85 1.48
CA LYS A 102 24.14 12.77 2.40
C LYS A 102 22.87 13.30 1.73
N SER A 103 21.84 12.46 1.72
CA SER A 103 20.50 12.85 1.31
C SER A 103 19.97 14.00 2.18
N GLN A 104 19.21 14.92 1.56
CA GLN A 104 18.58 16.05 2.27
C GLN A 104 17.33 15.68 3.06
N ASN A 105 17.00 14.37 3.19
CA ASN A 105 15.74 13.89 3.78
C ASN A 105 14.46 14.44 3.11
N ILE A 106 14.56 14.77 1.82
CA ILE A 106 13.45 15.28 1.03
C ILE A 106 13.03 14.18 0.05
N ALA A 107 11.74 13.85 0.07
CA ALA A 107 11.14 12.99 -0.94
C ALA A 107 10.78 13.83 -2.17
N TYR A 108 11.15 13.35 -3.35
CA TYR A 108 10.83 13.99 -4.62
C TYR A 108 9.93 13.09 -5.45
N GLN A 109 9.01 13.70 -6.17
CA GLN A 109 8.20 13.02 -7.19
C GLN A 109 8.20 13.86 -8.46
N TYR A 110 8.63 13.23 -9.54
CA TYR A 110 8.70 13.81 -10.88
C TYR A 110 7.63 13.18 -11.76
N PHE A 111 6.82 14.01 -12.38
CA PHE A 111 5.82 13.57 -13.37
C PHE A 111 6.42 13.64 -14.75
N THR A 112 6.98 12.54 -15.22
CA THR A 112 7.61 12.43 -16.55
C THR A 112 6.57 12.02 -17.61
N PRO A 113 6.86 12.20 -18.91
CA PRO A 113 6.00 11.71 -19.99
C PRO A 113 5.76 10.20 -19.96
N ASP A 114 6.76 9.44 -19.48
CA ASP A 114 6.69 7.98 -19.37
C ASP A 114 5.95 7.51 -18.11
N GLY A 115 5.73 8.41 -17.14
CA GLY A 115 5.04 8.17 -15.88
C GLY A 115 5.74 8.75 -14.66
N PRO A 116 5.14 8.68 -13.47
CA PRO A 116 5.67 9.26 -12.25
C PRO A 116 6.89 8.49 -11.73
N LEU A 117 7.96 9.24 -11.44
CA LEU A 117 9.18 8.77 -10.79
C LEU A 117 9.26 9.38 -9.39
N ALA A 118 9.40 8.55 -8.37
CA ALA A 118 9.61 8.96 -6.97
C ALA A 118 11.02 8.62 -6.50
N LEU A 119 11.66 9.56 -5.78
CA LEU A 119 12.90 9.38 -5.04
C LEU A 119 12.60 9.53 -3.56
N LEU A 120 12.78 8.45 -2.80
CA LEU A 120 12.31 8.32 -1.42
C LEU A 120 13.49 7.98 -0.49
N PRO A 121 14.09 8.97 0.19
CA PRO A 121 15.23 8.73 1.07
C PRO A 121 14.81 7.97 2.34
N TYR A 122 15.53 6.90 2.69
CA TYR A 122 15.32 6.14 3.91
C TYR A 122 16.56 6.06 4.81
N SER A 123 17.67 6.59 4.36
CA SER A 123 18.87 6.82 5.17
C SER A 123 19.66 8.00 4.60
N SER A 124 20.73 8.37 5.29
CA SER A 124 21.63 9.45 4.83
C SER A 124 22.33 9.16 3.49
N SER A 125 22.42 7.89 3.10
CA SER A 125 23.15 7.46 1.91
C SER A 125 22.33 6.58 0.95
N HIS A 126 21.06 6.27 1.27
CA HIS A 126 20.24 5.41 0.44
C HIS A 126 18.83 5.96 0.26
N SER A 127 18.33 5.84 -0.95
CA SER A 127 16.95 6.16 -1.33
C SER A 127 16.33 5.00 -2.10
N SER A 128 15.03 4.85 -2.01
CA SER A 128 14.27 4.03 -2.94
C SER A 128 13.87 4.88 -4.13
N ILE A 129 14.02 4.35 -5.34
CA ILE A 129 13.45 4.91 -6.56
C ILE A 129 12.31 4.00 -6.98
N VAL A 130 11.15 4.61 -7.27
CA VAL A 130 10.00 3.92 -7.84
C VAL A 130 9.58 4.69 -9.09
N TRP A 131 9.61 4.03 -10.25
CA TRP A 131 9.20 4.62 -11.53
C TRP A 131 8.05 3.80 -12.11
N SER A 132 6.86 4.37 -12.15
CA SER A 132 5.67 3.75 -12.77
C SER A 132 5.66 4.10 -14.24
N LEU A 133 5.84 3.09 -15.11
CA LEU A 133 5.98 3.24 -16.56
C LEU A 133 4.82 2.57 -17.28
N LYS A 134 4.35 3.14 -18.37
CA LYS A 134 3.44 2.46 -19.31
C LYS A 134 4.07 1.16 -19.80
N LYS A 135 3.31 0.07 -19.94
CA LYS A 135 3.82 -1.24 -20.42
C LYS A 135 4.53 -1.17 -21.79
N ASN A 136 4.16 -0.20 -22.61
CA ASN A 136 4.76 0.03 -23.92
C ASN A 136 5.93 1.03 -23.92
N SER A 137 6.34 1.55 -22.74
CA SER A 137 7.48 2.49 -22.64
C SER A 137 8.77 1.84 -23.11
N ASN A 138 9.55 2.57 -23.88
CA ASN A 138 10.88 2.14 -24.32
C ASN A 138 11.89 2.05 -23.17
N ILE A 139 11.66 2.77 -22.08
CA ILE A 139 12.48 2.70 -20.86
C ILE A 139 12.56 1.27 -20.30
N LEU A 140 11.50 0.48 -20.42
CA LEU A 140 11.47 -0.92 -19.95
C LEU A 140 12.41 -1.86 -20.70
N LYS A 141 12.92 -1.44 -21.87
CA LYS A 141 13.79 -2.20 -22.75
C LYS A 141 15.26 -1.77 -22.65
N LEU A 142 15.55 -0.71 -21.90
CA LEU A 142 16.91 -0.20 -21.73
C LEU A 142 17.75 -1.19 -20.93
N ASP A 143 19.04 -1.25 -21.24
CA ASP A 143 20.05 -1.88 -20.40
C ASP A 143 20.28 -1.06 -19.12
N GLU A 144 21.03 -1.61 -18.17
CA GLU A 144 21.23 -1.00 -16.86
C GLU A 144 21.95 0.36 -16.95
N ASP A 145 22.93 0.51 -17.81
CA ASP A 145 23.72 1.74 -17.98
C ASP A 145 22.87 2.87 -18.57
N THR A 146 22.13 2.57 -19.62
CA THR A 146 21.24 3.54 -20.29
C THR A 146 20.05 3.90 -19.37
N LEU A 147 19.53 2.94 -18.61
CA LEU A 147 18.47 3.19 -17.61
C LEU A 147 18.99 4.11 -16.49
N HIS A 148 20.22 3.87 -16.01
CA HIS A 148 20.87 4.71 -15.02
C HIS A 148 20.99 6.17 -15.50
N GLU A 149 21.47 6.38 -16.74
CA GLU A 149 21.58 7.73 -17.32
C GLU A 149 20.21 8.38 -17.51
N ALA A 150 19.17 7.64 -17.93
CA ALA A 150 17.82 8.17 -18.03
C ALA A 150 17.28 8.65 -16.68
N ILE A 151 17.50 7.89 -15.62
CA ILE A 151 17.11 8.26 -14.26
C ILE A 151 17.92 9.45 -13.76
N LYS A 152 19.22 9.47 -13.99
CA LYS A 152 20.13 10.55 -13.62
C LYS A 152 19.67 11.88 -14.21
N ASN A 153 19.35 11.91 -15.50
CA ASN A 153 18.88 13.12 -16.18
C ASN A 153 17.57 13.68 -15.54
N ILE A 154 16.71 12.82 -14.99
CA ILE A 154 15.49 13.24 -14.30
C ILE A 154 15.80 13.77 -12.90
N LEU A 155 16.73 13.12 -12.21
CA LEU A 155 17.05 13.41 -10.79
C LEU A 155 18.12 14.48 -10.60
N GLU A 156 18.86 14.85 -11.64
CA GLU A 156 20.01 15.78 -11.60
C GLU A 156 19.75 17.07 -10.82
N PRO A 157 18.56 17.69 -10.83
CA PRO A 157 18.28 18.84 -9.98
C PRO A 157 18.34 18.55 -8.49
N ALA A 158 18.16 17.30 -8.07
CA ALA A 158 18.10 16.90 -6.67
C ALA A 158 19.31 16.05 -6.23
N VAL A 159 19.90 15.28 -7.15
CA VAL A 159 20.96 14.30 -6.86
C VAL A 159 21.99 14.28 -7.98
N ASN A 160 23.28 14.42 -7.62
CA ASN A 160 24.34 14.46 -8.63
C ASN A 160 24.84 13.07 -9.06
N ASN A 161 25.25 12.23 -8.07
CA ASN A 161 25.77 10.88 -8.35
C ASN A 161 25.13 9.85 -7.44
N PHE A 162 24.84 8.69 -7.98
CA PHE A 162 24.32 7.54 -7.24
C PHE A 162 24.57 6.24 -8.03
N GLU A 163 24.57 5.12 -7.33
CA GLU A 163 24.61 3.77 -7.90
C GLU A 163 23.22 3.14 -7.74
N ILE A 164 22.75 2.44 -8.79
CA ILE A 164 21.50 1.71 -8.74
C ILE A 164 21.78 0.24 -8.41
N THR A 165 20.97 -0.31 -7.50
CA THR A 165 21.00 -1.74 -7.14
C THR A 165 19.58 -2.25 -6.93
N ASN A 166 19.43 -3.59 -6.89
CA ASN A 166 18.16 -4.26 -6.57
C ASN A 166 16.99 -3.87 -7.48
N LEU A 167 17.22 -3.77 -8.79
CA LEU A 167 16.15 -3.50 -9.76
C LEU A 167 15.13 -4.63 -9.77
N GLN A 168 13.87 -4.28 -9.56
CA GLN A 168 12.72 -5.18 -9.60
C GLN A 168 11.60 -4.58 -10.44
N LYS A 169 10.78 -5.45 -11.07
CA LYS A 169 9.66 -5.05 -11.94
C LYS A 169 8.36 -5.62 -11.37
N PHE A 170 7.34 -4.77 -11.24
CA PHE A 170 6.03 -5.16 -10.73
C PHE A 170 4.93 -4.65 -11.65
N ASN A 171 4.00 -5.54 -12.03
CA ASN A 171 2.77 -5.11 -12.71
C ASN A 171 1.89 -4.33 -11.72
N LEU A 172 1.43 -3.17 -12.16
CA LEU A 172 0.51 -2.34 -11.38
C LEU A 172 -0.92 -2.71 -11.73
N THR A 173 -1.64 -3.17 -10.71
CA THR A 173 -3.05 -3.55 -10.82
C THR A 173 -3.80 -2.96 -9.64
N PHE A 174 -5.01 -2.51 -9.91
CA PHE A 174 -5.96 -2.12 -8.90
C PHE A 174 -6.87 -3.30 -8.53
N SER A 175 -7.15 -3.46 -7.26
CA SER A 175 -8.14 -4.41 -6.77
C SER A 175 -8.79 -3.81 -5.52
N PHE A 176 -10.10 -3.85 -5.46
CA PHE A 176 -10.88 -3.32 -4.33
C PHE A 176 -12.02 -4.26 -4.01
N ALA A 177 -12.05 -4.76 -2.78
CA ALA A 177 -13.13 -5.61 -2.30
C ALA A 177 -14.36 -4.76 -1.95
N LYS A 178 -15.54 -5.14 -2.45
CA LYS A 178 -16.80 -4.46 -2.14
C LYS A 178 -17.23 -4.68 -0.68
N LYS A 179 -16.77 -5.76 -0.06
CA LYS A 179 -17.01 -6.15 1.32
C LYS A 179 -15.76 -6.78 1.92
N LEU A 180 -15.42 -6.43 3.15
CA LEU A 180 -14.18 -6.84 3.80
C LEU A 180 -14.33 -8.11 4.66
N PHE A 181 -15.50 -8.72 4.67
CA PHE A 181 -15.76 -9.92 5.47
C PHE A 181 -16.82 -10.84 4.86
N SER A 182 -16.81 -12.09 5.25
CA SER A 182 -17.92 -13.03 5.21
C SER A 182 -18.07 -13.71 6.57
N GLU A 183 -18.89 -14.73 6.69
CA GLU A 183 -19.00 -15.48 7.94
C GLU A 183 -17.62 -16.01 8.37
N ARG A 184 -17.20 -15.69 9.59
CA ARG A 184 -15.91 -16.11 10.19
C ARG A 184 -14.67 -15.77 9.37
N THR A 185 -14.76 -14.87 8.41
CA THR A 185 -13.63 -14.49 7.55
C THR A 185 -13.55 -12.99 7.42
N ALA A 186 -12.37 -12.42 7.68
CA ALA A 186 -12.02 -11.03 7.39
C ALA A 186 -10.87 -10.97 6.39
N ILE A 187 -10.90 -9.99 5.49
CA ILE A 187 -9.80 -9.69 4.58
C ILE A 187 -9.18 -8.33 4.91
N ILE A 188 -7.85 -8.25 4.85
CA ILE A 188 -7.09 -7.02 5.14
C ILE A 188 -5.98 -6.80 4.11
N GLY A 189 -5.49 -5.58 4.03
CA GLY A 189 -4.33 -5.23 3.23
C GLY A 189 -4.51 -5.46 1.74
N ASP A 190 -3.45 -5.90 1.06
CA ASP A 190 -3.47 -6.11 -0.40
C ASP A 190 -4.45 -7.20 -0.86
N THR A 191 -4.91 -8.06 0.05
CA THR A 191 -6.03 -8.98 -0.20
C THR A 191 -7.34 -8.21 -0.38
N ALA A 192 -7.56 -7.18 0.43
CA ALA A 192 -8.76 -6.35 0.40
C ALA A 192 -8.68 -5.23 -0.64
N HIS A 193 -7.52 -4.58 -0.75
CA HIS A 193 -7.31 -3.43 -1.63
C HIS A 193 -5.86 -3.32 -2.08
N SER A 194 -5.64 -3.36 -3.38
CA SER A 194 -4.36 -3.05 -4.01
C SER A 194 -4.51 -1.73 -4.77
N ILE A 195 -3.73 -0.74 -4.41
CA ILE A 195 -3.82 0.63 -4.95
C ILE A 195 -2.57 1.02 -5.72
N HIS A 196 -2.67 2.05 -6.55
CA HIS A 196 -1.52 2.58 -7.28
C HIS A 196 -0.50 3.20 -6.30
N PRO A 197 0.82 2.94 -6.47
CA PRO A 197 1.86 3.42 -5.55
C PRO A 197 2.08 4.94 -5.58
N ILE A 198 1.40 5.68 -6.45
CA ILE A 198 1.57 7.14 -6.65
C ILE A 198 1.46 7.95 -5.35
N ALA A 199 0.65 7.49 -4.41
CA ALA A 199 0.46 8.17 -3.13
C ALA A 199 1.30 7.59 -1.98
N GLY A 200 1.99 6.44 -2.18
CA GLY A 200 2.75 5.74 -1.14
C GLY A 200 1.92 5.30 0.07
N GLN A 201 0.59 5.15 -0.06
CA GLN A 201 -0.34 4.94 1.05
C GLN A 201 -0.70 3.47 1.31
N GLY A 202 -0.20 2.52 0.50
CA GLY A 202 -0.58 1.10 0.62
C GLY A 202 -0.37 0.55 2.04
N LEU A 203 0.84 0.70 2.60
CA LEU A 203 1.13 0.22 3.96
C LEU A 203 0.29 0.94 5.03
N ASN A 204 0.01 2.23 4.86
CA ASN A 204 -0.80 2.98 5.82
C ASN A 204 -2.25 2.46 5.86
N LEU A 205 -2.82 2.07 4.72
CA LEU A 205 -4.14 1.44 4.66
C LEU A 205 -4.16 0.09 5.36
N ILE A 206 -3.12 -0.73 5.15
CA ILE A 206 -2.97 -2.03 5.83
C ILE A 206 -2.94 -1.86 7.35
N ILE A 207 -2.13 -0.91 7.85
CA ILE A 207 -2.05 -0.62 9.30
C ILE A 207 -3.41 -0.17 9.84
N LYS A 208 -4.14 0.68 9.13
CA LYS A 208 -5.49 1.10 9.51
C LYS A 208 -6.47 -0.07 9.55
N ASP A 209 -6.39 -1.01 8.61
CA ASP A 209 -7.23 -2.23 8.62
C ASP A 209 -6.95 -3.06 9.88
N ILE A 210 -5.67 -3.34 10.15
CA ILE A 210 -5.25 -4.14 11.31
C ILE A 210 -5.76 -3.51 12.62
N VAL A 211 -5.53 -2.21 12.79
CA VAL A 211 -5.93 -1.49 13.98
C VAL A 211 -7.44 -1.49 14.15
N CYS A 212 -8.19 -1.21 13.08
CA CYS A 212 -9.65 -1.17 13.11
C CYS A 212 -10.21 -2.56 13.44
N LEU A 213 -9.79 -3.60 12.71
CA LEU A 213 -10.25 -4.96 12.95
C LEU A 213 -9.95 -5.41 14.39
N THR A 214 -8.73 -5.19 14.87
CA THR A 214 -8.32 -5.56 16.21
C THR A 214 -9.21 -4.90 17.29
N LYS A 215 -9.50 -3.60 17.14
CA LYS A 215 -10.39 -2.88 18.05
C LYS A 215 -11.79 -3.48 18.09
N GLN A 216 -12.35 -3.77 16.91
CA GLN A 216 -13.70 -4.36 16.87
C GLN A 216 -13.72 -5.75 17.49
N LEU A 217 -12.72 -6.58 17.21
CA LEU A 217 -12.62 -7.91 17.82
C LEU A 217 -12.51 -7.84 19.36
N ILE A 218 -11.69 -6.93 19.89
CA ILE A 218 -11.55 -6.73 21.35
C ILE A 218 -12.88 -6.24 21.95
N LYS A 219 -13.53 -5.23 21.34
CA LYS A 219 -14.80 -4.68 21.78
C LYS A 219 -15.88 -5.76 21.86
N TYR A 220 -16.09 -6.50 20.77
CA TYR A 220 -17.14 -7.51 20.72
C TYR A 220 -16.84 -8.72 21.62
N LYS A 221 -15.57 -9.13 21.71
CA LYS A 221 -15.14 -10.16 22.66
C LYS A 221 -15.46 -9.75 24.11
N SER A 222 -15.25 -8.49 24.50
CA SER A 222 -15.58 -7.99 25.85
C SER A 222 -17.09 -7.96 26.14
N LEU A 223 -17.92 -7.92 25.09
CA LEU A 223 -19.37 -8.02 25.17
C LEU A 223 -19.90 -9.47 25.17
N GLY A 224 -19.00 -10.47 25.10
CA GLY A 224 -19.34 -11.89 25.09
C GLY A 224 -19.62 -12.50 23.71
N TYR A 225 -19.41 -11.75 22.64
CA TYR A 225 -19.57 -12.27 21.26
C TYR A 225 -18.43 -13.21 20.89
N ASP A 226 -18.71 -14.15 19.98
CA ASP A 226 -17.69 -14.97 19.32
C ASP A 226 -16.81 -14.11 18.40
N LEU A 227 -15.52 -14.45 18.27
CA LEU A 227 -14.58 -13.69 17.42
C LEU A 227 -14.94 -13.74 15.93
N GLY A 228 -15.63 -14.80 15.50
CA GLY A 228 -16.12 -14.93 14.12
C GLY A 228 -17.51 -14.33 13.89
N ASP A 229 -18.08 -13.64 14.89
CA ASP A 229 -19.42 -13.08 14.79
C ASP A 229 -19.48 -11.97 13.73
N VAL A 230 -20.53 -12.03 12.93
CA VAL A 230 -20.78 -11.08 11.83
C VAL A 230 -20.90 -9.64 12.31
N ALA A 231 -21.35 -9.40 13.55
CA ALA A 231 -21.55 -8.06 14.09
C ALA A 231 -20.22 -7.28 14.19
N ALA A 232 -19.16 -7.93 14.72
CA ALA A 232 -17.83 -7.33 14.80
C ALA A 232 -17.25 -7.05 13.42
N LEU A 233 -17.41 -8.01 12.51
CA LEU A 233 -16.86 -7.94 11.15
C LEU A 233 -17.60 -6.92 10.27
N ASN A 234 -18.91 -6.78 10.45
CA ASN A 234 -19.70 -5.76 9.78
C ASN A 234 -19.34 -4.34 10.25
N GLU A 235 -19.08 -4.15 11.55
CA GLU A 235 -18.65 -2.85 12.05
C GLU A 235 -17.25 -2.49 11.52
N TYR A 236 -16.35 -3.47 11.43
CA TYR A 236 -15.05 -3.30 10.76
C TYR A 236 -15.22 -2.82 9.31
N ASP A 237 -16.04 -3.49 8.51
CA ASP A 237 -16.32 -3.13 7.12
C ASP A 237 -16.85 -1.70 7.00
N ASN A 238 -17.88 -1.35 7.81
CA ASN A 238 -18.51 -0.04 7.78
C ASN A 238 -17.52 1.09 8.13
N LEU A 239 -16.67 0.89 9.13
CA LEU A 239 -15.67 1.89 9.54
C LEU A 239 -14.56 2.07 8.52
N ARG A 240 -14.17 0.99 7.82
CA ARG A 240 -13.11 1.05 6.82
C ARG A 240 -13.57 1.50 5.43
N LYS A 241 -14.86 1.34 5.14
CA LYS A 241 -15.42 1.55 3.80
C LYS A 241 -15.15 2.94 3.23
N SER A 242 -15.39 3.99 4.01
CA SER A 242 -15.21 5.37 3.55
C SER A 242 -13.73 5.67 3.25
N ASP A 243 -12.82 5.26 4.12
CA ASP A 243 -11.38 5.44 3.93
C ASP A 243 -10.90 4.67 2.70
N ASN A 244 -11.22 3.37 2.64
CA ASN A 244 -10.77 2.50 1.56
C ASN A 244 -11.28 2.97 0.20
N VAL A 245 -12.53 3.41 0.09
CA VAL A 245 -13.09 4.01 -1.12
C VAL A 245 -12.34 5.29 -1.49
N SER A 246 -12.17 6.21 -0.54
CA SER A 246 -11.53 7.50 -0.79
C SER A 246 -10.10 7.36 -1.29
N TYR A 247 -9.28 6.51 -0.64
CA TYR A 247 -7.90 6.28 -1.05
C TYR A 247 -7.79 5.50 -2.36
N SER A 248 -8.59 4.45 -2.51
CA SER A 248 -8.55 3.60 -3.69
C SER A 248 -8.95 4.35 -4.96
N PHE A 249 -10.10 5.01 -4.93
CA PHE A 249 -10.56 5.76 -6.10
C PHE A 249 -9.81 7.09 -6.26
N GLY A 250 -9.34 7.70 -5.18
CA GLY A 250 -8.46 8.87 -5.24
C GLY A 250 -7.17 8.60 -6.02
N THR A 251 -6.54 7.45 -5.80
CA THR A 251 -5.33 7.06 -6.54
C THR A 251 -5.60 6.73 -8.01
N LEU A 252 -6.76 6.13 -8.33
CA LEU A 252 -7.20 5.92 -9.71
C LEU A 252 -7.37 7.25 -10.46
N ILE A 253 -8.08 8.20 -9.85
CA ILE A 253 -8.30 9.53 -10.45
C ILE A 253 -6.97 10.27 -10.65
N LEU A 254 -6.07 10.21 -9.66
CA LEU A 254 -4.76 10.84 -9.78
C LEU A 254 -3.95 10.23 -10.94
N ASP A 255 -3.90 8.91 -11.04
CA ASP A 255 -3.19 8.25 -12.13
C ASP A 255 -3.76 8.66 -13.50
N GLU A 256 -5.07 8.63 -13.65
CA GLU A 256 -5.74 9.02 -14.90
C GLU A 256 -5.47 10.49 -15.26
N VAL A 257 -5.60 11.41 -14.30
CA VAL A 257 -5.34 12.85 -14.51
C VAL A 257 -3.89 13.10 -14.93
N PHE A 258 -2.92 12.42 -14.32
CA PHE A 258 -1.50 12.57 -14.69
C PHE A 258 -1.10 11.85 -15.97
N SER A 259 -1.85 10.83 -16.38
CA SER A 259 -1.64 10.08 -17.63
C SER A 259 -2.14 10.82 -18.87
N ILE A 260 -2.94 11.89 -18.72
CA ILE A 260 -3.48 12.64 -19.84
C ILE A 260 -2.40 13.49 -20.52
N GLU A 261 -2.12 13.22 -21.79
CA GLU A 261 -1.11 13.92 -22.59
C GLU A 261 -1.56 15.28 -23.13
N ASN A 262 -2.84 15.64 -22.97
CA ASN A 262 -3.39 16.88 -23.51
C ASN A 262 -2.84 18.12 -22.80
N LYS A 263 -2.16 18.98 -23.56
CA LYS A 263 -1.51 20.22 -23.05
C LYS A 263 -2.49 21.18 -22.31
N HIS A 264 -3.75 21.21 -22.69
CA HIS A 264 -4.76 22.06 -22.06
C HIS A 264 -5.14 21.51 -20.68
N ILE A 265 -5.30 20.19 -20.57
CA ILE A 265 -5.60 19.52 -19.30
C ILE A 265 -4.40 19.64 -18.36
N ARG A 266 -3.17 19.46 -18.84
CA ARG A 266 -1.94 19.69 -18.04
C ARG A 266 -1.84 21.11 -17.51
N LYS A 267 -2.19 22.13 -18.31
CA LYS A 267 -2.24 23.53 -17.83
C LYS A 267 -3.29 23.72 -16.74
N LEU A 268 -4.47 23.11 -16.92
CA LEU A 268 -5.55 23.18 -15.93
C LEU A 268 -5.14 22.50 -14.64
N THR A 269 -4.57 21.29 -14.71
CA THR A 269 -4.07 20.53 -13.56
C THR A 269 -2.99 21.33 -12.82
N ASN A 270 -2.02 21.91 -13.53
CA ASN A 270 -0.98 22.74 -12.92
C ASN A 270 -1.57 23.99 -12.24
N SER A 271 -2.59 24.60 -12.82
CA SER A 271 -3.28 25.75 -12.21
C SER A 271 -4.03 25.34 -10.94
N LEU A 272 -4.71 24.19 -10.95
CA LEU A 272 -5.39 23.64 -9.77
C LEU A 272 -4.39 23.32 -8.65
N PHE A 273 -3.25 22.71 -8.97
CA PHE A 273 -2.21 22.45 -7.97
C PHE A 273 -1.61 23.74 -7.39
N LYS A 274 -1.44 24.76 -8.21
CA LYS A 274 -0.98 26.08 -7.74
C LYS A 274 -1.97 26.68 -6.75
N THR A 275 -3.25 26.67 -7.08
CA THR A 275 -4.34 27.15 -6.21
C THR A 275 -4.43 26.32 -4.93
N PHE A 276 -4.33 24.99 -5.05
CA PHE A 276 -4.29 24.07 -3.91
C PHE A 276 -3.12 24.37 -2.98
N ASN A 277 -1.92 24.59 -3.53
CA ASN A 277 -0.73 24.91 -2.74
C ASN A 277 -0.84 26.25 -1.99
N GLN A 278 -1.62 27.20 -2.52
CA GLN A 278 -1.88 28.49 -1.89
C GLN A 278 -2.93 28.42 -0.77
N ASN A 279 -3.80 27.38 -0.77
CA ASN A 279 -4.84 27.22 0.24
C ASN A 279 -4.35 26.36 1.41
N LYS A 280 -3.90 27.03 2.49
CA LYS A 280 -3.37 26.37 3.69
C LYS A 280 -4.36 25.39 4.33
N THR A 281 -5.66 25.70 4.33
CA THR A 281 -6.69 24.84 4.96
C THR A 281 -6.86 23.53 4.21
N LEU A 282 -6.98 23.58 2.87
CA LEU A 282 -7.05 22.40 2.04
C LEU A 282 -5.75 21.57 2.15
N LYS A 283 -4.60 22.24 2.08
CA LYS A 283 -3.30 21.59 2.22
C LYS A 283 -3.18 20.83 3.54
N ASN A 284 -3.54 21.48 4.67
CA ASN A 284 -3.51 20.87 5.99
C ASN A 284 -4.49 19.69 6.11
N TYR A 285 -5.68 19.78 5.54
CA TYR A 285 -6.63 18.69 5.52
C TYR A 285 -6.03 17.43 4.83
N PHE A 286 -5.44 17.59 3.66
CA PHE A 286 -4.82 16.48 2.93
C PHE A 286 -3.57 15.94 3.65
N VAL A 287 -2.73 16.81 4.22
CA VAL A 287 -1.57 16.39 5.01
C VAL A 287 -2.02 15.58 6.23
N ASN A 288 -2.98 16.06 7.00
CA ASN A 288 -3.50 15.36 8.17
C ASN A 288 -4.14 14.00 7.80
N SER A 289 -4.87 13.96 6.68
CA SER A 289 -5.42 12.70 6.17
C SER A 289 -4.33 11.72 5.77
N ALA A 290 -3.27 12.19 5.09
CA ALA A 290 -2.16 11.36 4.63
C ALA A 290 -1.27 10.87 5.79
N THR A 291 -1.02 11.71 6.80
CA THR A 291 -0.22 11.37 7.99
C THR A 291 -0.99 10.48 8.98
N GLY A 292 -2.31 10.37 8.85
CA GLY A 292 -3.14 9.62 9.80
C GLY A 292 -3.27 10.28 11.18
N TYR A 293 -2.85 11.54 11.31
CA TYR A 293 -2.77 12.25 12.60
C TYR A 293 -4.07 12.22 13.40
N GLY A 294 -5.22 12.32 12.74
CA GLY A 294 -6.54 12.22 13.41
C GLY A 294 -6.98 10.79 13.70
N TYR A 295 -6.46 9.80 13.00
CA TYR A 295 -6.88 8.40 13.14
C TYR A 295 -6.19 7.72 14.33
N PHE A 296 -4.89 7.99 14.52
CA PHE A 296 -4.10 7.35 15.58
C PHE A 296 -4.22 8.03 16.94
N ASN A 297 -4.62 9.31 17.00
CA ASN A 297 -4.84 10.02 18.27
C ASN A 297 -6.10 9.58 19.02
N ASN A 298 -7.01 8.84 18.38
CA ASN A 298 -8.21 8.24 18.97
C ASN A 298 -8.02 6.74 19.30
N LEU A 299 -6.78 6.27 19.27
CA LEU A 299 -6.35 4.94 19.68
C LEU A 299 -5.94 4.90 21.13
#